data_a8b5c3ab042e55bd0e62ed5885ac7860
#
_entry.id   a8b5c3ab042e55bd0e62ed5885ac7860
#
_cell.length_a   1.000
_cell.length_b   1.000
_cell.length_c   1.000
_cell.angle_alpha   90.00
_cell.angle_beta   90.00
_cell.angle_gamma   90.00
#
_symmetry.space_group_name_H-M   'P 1'
#
loop_
_entity.id
_entity.type
_entity.pdbx_description
1 polymer ?
#
loop_
_entity_poly.entity_id
_entity_poly.type
_entity_poly.pdbx_seq_one_letter_code
_entity_poly.pdbx_strand_id
1 'polypeptide(L)'
;MNGQPLMPTVRFGKVRRLLKEKKAKVVQRCTFTIRLLYEPEMKIVQDIVLGVDTGSKHVGVACVGNDKVLYQSQVELRDDIKRKMDSRRVYRRSRRNRKTRYRKARFLNRRNSIRKDRYCPTLASKYYGHVREIEFCKKILPIKDTILETGKFDTQLMEKPWLQEHRWGYQKGVNYGYANAREHALVRDKYTCQCCGKRIVE
;
A
#
# COMPACT_ATOMS: atom_id res chain seq x y z
N MET A 1 -2.67 19.86 -27.64
CA MET A 1 -1.89 18.66 -27.29
C MET A 1 -2.02 18.42 -25.79
N ASN A 2 -3.15 17.89 -25.38
CA ASN A 2 -3.59 17.93 -23.97
C ASN A 2 -3.01 16.84 -23.05
N GLY A 3 -2.02 16.05 -23.53
CA GLY A 3 -1.39 15.00 -22.72
C GLY A 3 -2.32 13.84 -22.32
N GLN A 4 -3.47 13.70 -22.95
CA GLN A 4 -4.41 12.61 -22.70
C GLN A 4 -3.81 11.27 -23.15
N PRO A 5 -3.90 10.21 -22.35
CA PRO A 5 -3.44 8.90 -22.73
C PRO A 5 -4.31 8.31 -23.84
N LEU A 6 -3.67 7.57 -24.75
CA LEU A 6 -4.30 6.82 -25.83
C LEU A 6 -4.15 5.33 -25.60
N MET A 7 -4.86 4.52 -26.39
CA MET A 7 -4.74 3.06 -26.33
C MET A 7 -3.32 2.60 -26.67
N PRO A 8 -2.78 1.61 -25.94
CA PRO A 8 -1.50 1.01 -26.25
C PRO A 8 -1.53 0.31 -27.60
N THR A 9 -0.39 0.24 -28.27
CA THR A 9 -0.27 -0.40 -29.58
C THR A 9 0.83 -1.42 -29.62
N VAL A 10 0.57 -2.54 -30.26
CA VAL A 10 1.57 -3.59 -30.57
C VAL A 10 2.21 -3.39 -31.94
N ARG A 11 1.81 -2.34 -32.68
CA ARG A 11 2.36 -2.05 -34.02
C ARG A 11 3.67 -1.28 -33.93
N PHE A 12 4.75 -1.95 -33.50
CA PHE A 12 6.06 -1.34 -33.29
C PHE A 12 6.64 -0.70 -34.56
N GLY A 13 6.33 -1.23 -35.76
CA GLY A 13 6.72 -0.62 -37.04
C GLY A 13 6.12 0.77 -37.23
N LYS A 14 4.85 0.96 -36.89
CA LYS A 14 4.19 2.29 -36.90
C LYS A 14 4.90 3.26 -35.96
N VAL A 15 5.25 2.79 -34.74
CA VAL A 15 5.94 3.62 -33.72
C VAL A 15 7.30 4.08 -34.24
N ARG A 16 8.11 3.15 -34.83
CA ARG A 16 9.42 3.50 -35.43
C ARG A 16 9.29 4.54 -36.52
N ARG A 17 8.29 4.41 -37.41
CA ARG A 17 8.04 5.37 -38.47
C ARG A 17 7.68 6.75 -37.92
N LEU A 18 6.77 6.84 -36.95
CA LEU A 18 6.39 8.10 -36.32
C LEU A 18 7.58 8.81 -35.65
N LEU A 19 8.48 8.04 -35.02
CA LEU A 19 9.71 8.58 -34.42
C LEU A 19 10.66 9.09 -35.51
N LYS A 20 10.85 8.34 -36.61
CA LYS A 20 11.70 8.72 -37.73
C LYS A 20 11.17 9.99 -38.43
N GLU A 21 9.86 10.10 -38.63
CA GLU A 21 9.19 11.25 -39.23
C GLU A 21 9.09 12.45 -38.25
N LYS A 22 9.64 12.34 -37.03
CA LYS A 22 9.55 13.36 -35.97
C LYS A 22 8.11 13.75 -35.61
N LYS A 23 7.13 12.88 -35.90
CA LYS A 23 5.72 13.02 -35.51
C LYS A 23 5.43 12.56 -34.09
N ALA A 24 6.40 11.91 -33.44
CA ALA A 24 6.33 11.50 -32.03
C ALA A 24 7.68 11.69 -31.35
N LYS A 25 7.66 11.79 -30.03
CA LYS A 25 8.87 11.78 -29.20
C LYS A 25 8.73 10.78 -28.04
N VAL A 26 9.83 10.18 -27.64
CA VAL A 26 9.89 9.29 -26.46
C VAL A 26 9.77 10.15 -25.21
N VAL A 27 8.82 9.80 -24.34
CA VAL A 27 8.61 10.45 -23.04
C VAL A 27 9.15 9.60 -21.90
N GLN A 28 9.00 8.28 -22.00
CA GLN A 28 9.42 7.36 -20.97
C GLN A 28 9.97 6.08 -21.63
N ARG A 29 11.04 5.52 -21.04
CA ARG A 29 11.69 4.30 -21.56
C ARG A 29 11.08 3.04 -20.95
N CYS A 30 10.79 3.06 -19.69
CA CYS A 30 10.14 1.98 -18.92
C CYS A 30 8.87 2.53 -18.24
N THR A 31 7.71 2.10 -18.49
CA THR A 31 7.11 1.47 -19.68
C THR A 31 7.32 2.33 -20.92
N PHE A 32 7.67 1.73 -22.07
CA PHE A 32 7.98 2.53 -23.27
C PHE A 32 6.76 3.35 -23.72
N THR A 33 6.88 4.66 -23.60
CA THR A 33 5.79 5.60 -23.87
C THR A 33 6.26 6.69 -24.81
N ILE A 34 5.49 6.93 -25.88
CA ILE A 34 5.73 8.01 -26.83
C ILE A 34 4.61 9.05 -26.70
N ARG A 35 4.94 10.29 -26.99
CA ARG A 35 3.98 11.38 -27.15
C ARG A 35 3.87 11.73 -28.62
N LEU A 36 2.64 11.71 -29.15
CA LEU A 36 2.35 12.21 -30.48
C LEU A 36 2.47 13.75 -30.50
N LEU A 37 3.03 14.29 -31.56
CA LEU A 37 3.19 15.73 -31.77
C LEU A 37 2.09 16.32 -32.65
N TYR A 38 1.12 15.50 -33.05
CA TYR A 38 -0.08 15.88 -33.80
C TYR A 38 -1.33 15.34 -33.09
N GLU A 39 -2.46 15.91 -33.38
CA GLU A 39 -3.73 15.40 -32.85
C GLU A 39 -4.29 14.33 -33.79
N PRO A 40 -4.58 13.11 -33.33
CA PRO A 40 -5.17 12.08 -34.16
C PRO A 40 -6.62 12.43 -34.49
N GLU A 41 -7.01 12.23 -35.75
CA GLU A 41 -8.35 12.53 -36.27
C GLU A 41 -9.45 11.75 -35.54
N MET A 42 -9.17 10.51 -35.15
CA MET A 42 -10.08 9.68 -34.36
C MET A 42 -9.41 9.23 -33.05
N LYS A 43 -10.06 9.53 -31.95
CA LYS A 43 -9.68 9.05 -30.59
C LYS A 43 -10.57 7.86 -30.24
N ILE A 44 -10.26 6.69 -30.79
CA ILE A 44 -10.94 5.45 -30.38
C ILE A 44 -10.31 5.00 -29.07
N VAL A 45 -11.04 5.13 -27.99
CA VAL A 45 -10.64 4.71 -26.65
C VAL A 45 -11.58 3.61 -26.21
N GLN A 46 -11.01 2.47 -25.83
CA GLN A 46 -11.75 1.37 -25.21
C GLN A 46 -11.89 1.61 -23.72
N ASP A 47 -12.94 1.11 -23.12
CA ASP A 47 -13.12 1.18 -21.68
C ASP A 47 -12.07 0.31 -20.99
N ILE A 48 -11.23 0.95 -20.17
CA ILE A 48 -10.22 0.27 -19.37
C ILE A 48 -10.58 0.41 -17.90
N VAL A 49 -10.57 -0.72 -17.19
CA VAL A 49 -10.77 -0.78 -15.75
C VAL A 49 -9.42 -1.02 -15.07
N LEU A 50 -9.12 -0.24 -14.06
CA LEU A 50 -7.97 -0.41 -13.18
C LEU A 50 -8.40 -1.13 -11.91
N GLY A 51 -7.92 -2.35 -11.68
CA GLY A 51 -8.00 -3.05 -10.42
C GLY A 51 -6.77 -2.77 -9.56
N VAL A 52 -6.97 -2.49 -8.28
CA VAL A 52 -5.90 -2.22 -7.32
C VAL A 52 -6.11 -3.07 -6.06
N ASP A 53 -5.16 -3.93 -5.78
CA ASP A 53 -5.03 -4.66 -4.52
C ASP A 53 -4.19 -3.83 -3.55
N THR A 54 -4.81 -3.38 -2.44
CA THR A 54 -4.20 -2.47 -1.49
C THR A 54 -3.53 -3.21 -0.32
N GLY A 55 -2.35 -3.73 -0.55
CA GLY A 55 -1.57 -4.39 0.48
C GLY A 55 -0.77 -3.45 1.39
N SER A 56 -0.31 -3.94 2.52
CA SER A 56 0.48 -3.16 3.49
C SER A 56 1.98 -3.08 3.16
N LYS A 57 2.51 -4.04 2.41
CA LYS A 57 3.90 -4.11 1.94
C LYS A 57 3.99 -4.03 0.42
N HIS A 58 3.04 -4.60 -0.27
CA HIS A 58 2.98 -4.65 -1.73
C HIS A 58 1.65 -4.06 -2.19
N VAL A 59 1.66 -3.46 -3.35
CA VAL A 59 0.47 -2.99 -4.06
C VAL A 59 0.45 -3.72 -5.39
N GLY A 60 -0.62 -4.46 -5.64
CA GLY A 60 -0.89 -5.06 -6.93
C GLY A 60 -1.77 -4.15 -7.77
N VAL A 61 -1.44 -3.96 -9.05
CA VAL A 61 -2.31 -3.26 -9.99
C VAL A 61 -2.43 -4.01 -11.29
N ALA A 62 -3.62 -4.01 -11.88
CA ALA A 62 -3.89 -4.55 -13.19
C ALA A 62 -4.86 -3.64 -13.96
N CYS A 63 -4.54 -3.35 -15.22
CA CYS A 63 -5.41 -2.63 -16.13
C CYS A 63 -5.95 -3.59 -17.17
N VAL A 64 -7.27 -3.74 -17.23
CA VAL A 64 -7.97 -4.67 -18.12
C VAL A 64 -8.84 -3.90 -19.09
N GLY A 65 -8.76 -4.25 -20.36
CA GLY A 65 -9.64 -3.73 -21.43
C GLY A 65 -9.93 -4.80 -22.44
N ASN A 66 -11.19 -4.99 -22.84
CA ASN A 66 -11.65 -6.03 -23.76
C ASN A 66 -11.13 -7.43 -23.39
N ASP A 67 -11.30 -7.83 -22.13
CA ASP A 67 -10.88 -9.11 -21.56
C ASP A 67 -9.37 -9.42 -21.68
N LYS A 68 -8.57 -8.38 -21.94
CA LYS A 68 -7.11 -8.50 -21.99
C LYS A 68 -6.45 -7.63 -20.96
N VAL A 69 -5.46 -8.19 -20.28
CA VAL A 69 -4.58 -7.43 -19.38
C VAL A 69 -3.63 -6.59 -20.23
N LEU A 70 -3.76 -5.27 -20.13
CA LEU A 70 -2.93 -4.31 -20.87
C LEU A 70 -1.69 -3.88 -20.08
N TYR A 71 -1.80 -3.87 -18.76
CA TYR A 71 -0.72 -3.54 -17.84
C TYR A 71 -0.93 -4.26 -16.52
N GLN A 72 0.16 -4.75 -15.94
CA GLN A 72 0.16 -5.28 -14.58
C GLN A 72 1.47 -4.93 -13.89
N SER A 73 1.41 -4.62 -12.62
CA SER A 73 2.61 -4.41 -11.80
C SER A 73 2.36 -4.76 -10.34
N GLN A 74 3.45 -5.10 -9.66
CA GLN A 74 3.50 -5.24 -8.21
C GLN A 74 4.58 -4.30 -7.70
N VAL A 75 4.19 -3.40 -6.81
CA VAL A 75 5.06 -2.37 -6.25
C VAL A 75 5.32 -2.66 -4.79
N GLU A 76 6.57 -2.75 -4.41
CA GLU A 76 6.98 -2.85 -3.02
C GLU A 76 6.96 -1.48 -2.35
N LEU A 77 6.19 -1.36 -1.27
CA LEU A 77 6.09 -0.11 -0.51
C LEU A 77 7.27 0.04 0.45
N ARG A 78 7.67 1.28 0.68
CA ARG A 78 8.77 1.61 1.59
C ARG A 78 8.48 1.18 3.02
N ASP A 79 9.40 0.45 3.62
CA ASP A 79 9.40 0.00 5.02
C ASP A 79 10.39 0.76 5.92
N ASP A 80 11.34 1.51 5.31
CA ASP A 80 12.44 2.20 6.00
C ASP A 80 12.03 3.47 6.78
N ILE A 81 10.76 3.87 6.70
CA ILE A 81 10.27 5.13 7.28
C ILE A 81 10.46 5.17 8.80
N LYS A 82 10.14 4.09 9.50
CA LYS A 82 10.30 4.01 10.96
C LYS A 82 11.75 4.24 11.35
N ARG A 83 12.68 3.50 10.74
CA ARG A 83 14.13 3.62 10.98
C ARG A 83 14.64 5.06 10.73
N LYS A 84 14.23 5.67 9.62
CA LYS A 84 14.61 7.07 9.31
C LYS A 84 14.01 8.07 10.32
N MET A 85 12.82 7.86 10.80
CA MET A 85 12.20 8.72 11.81
C MET A 85 12.90 8.59 13.16
N ASP A 86 13.32 7.39 13.55
CA ASP A 86 14.08 7.15 14.78
C ASP A 86 15.48 7.81 14.69
N SER A 87 16.18 7.66 13.57
CA SER A 87 17.45 8.36 13.34
C SER A 87 17.29 9.89 13.45
N ARG A 88 16.26 10.45 12.81
CA ARG A 88 15.95 11.89 12.93
C ARG A 88 15.64 12.32 14.38
N ARG A 89 15.00 11.44 15.15
CA ARG A 89 14.71 11.65 16.57
C ARG A 89 16.01 11.73 17.38
N VAL A 90 16.93 10.79 17.17
CA VAL A 90 18.24 10.76 17.81
C VAL A 90 19.03 12.02 17.48
N TYR A 91 19.18 12.37 16.21
CA TYR A 91 19.90 13.58 15.79
C TYR A 91 19.28 14.87 16.35
N ARG A 92 17.96 14.97 16.41
CA ARG A 92 17.30 16.12 17.03
C ARG A 92 17.56 16.20 18.54
N ARG A 93 17.56 15.04 19.24
CA ARG A 93 17.89 14.96 20.66
C ARG A 93 19.33 15.43 20.89
N SER A 94 20.31 14.89 20.14
CA SER A 94 21.72 15.27 20.23
C SER A 94 21.91 16.78 20.01
N ARG A 95 21.35 17.35 18.94
CA ARG A 95 21.43 18.80 18.68
C ARG A 95 20.84 19.65 19.78
N ARG A 96 19.76 19.25 20.42
CA ARG A 96 19.14 19.97 21.53
C ARG A 96 20.00 19.95 22.79
N ASN A 97 20.70 18.84 23.03
CA ASN A 97 21.48 18.66 24.25
C ASN A 97 22.86 19.37 24.19
N ARG A 98 23.35 19.74 23.01
CA ARG A 98 24.66 20.42 22.86
C ARG A 98 24.69 21.78 23.52
N LYS A 99 23.59 22.55 23.56
CA LYS A 99 23.51 23.93 24.03
C LYS A 99 22.68 24.14 25.29
N THR A 100 22.08 23.11 25.84
CA THR A 100 21.14 23.22 26.98
C THR A 100 21.38 22.10 27.96
N ARG A 101 21.76 22.43 29.20
CA ARG A 101 21.94 21.47 30.31
C ARG A 101 20.63 20.77 30.66
N TYR A 102 19.53 21.52 30.68
CA TYR A 102 18.22 20.99 31.06
C TYR A 102 17.12 21.68 30.28
N ARG A 103 16.17 20.90 29.80
CA ARG A 103 14.91 21.41 29.25
C ARG A 103 13.74 20.72 29.96
N LYS A 104 12.81 21.55 30.39
CA LYS A 104 11.55 21.06 30.97
C LYS A 104 10.87 20.10 29.99
N ALA A 105 10.41 18.95 30.45
CA ALA A 105 9.72 17.98 29.63
C ALA A 105 8.39 18.57 29.09
N ARG A 106 8.11 18.34 27.80
CA ARG A 106 6.90 18.82 27.14
C ARG A 106 6.05 17.62 26.75
N PHE A 107 5.20 17.17 27.66
CA PHE A 107 4.38 15.98 27.46
C PHE A 107 3.20 16.19 26.51
N LEU A 108 2.63 17.39 26.44
CA LEU A 108 1.38 17.69 25.74
C LEU A 108 1.55 18.35 24.36
N ASN A 109 2.76 18.38 23.80
CA ASN A 109 3.03 19.01 22.51
C ASN A 109 2.19 18.48 21.34
N ARG A 110 1.71 17.22 21.42
CA ARG A 110 0.88 16.63 20.38
C ARG A 110 -0.60 16.97 20.52
N ARG A 111 -1.09 17.10 21.75
CA ARG A 111 -2.50 17.44 22.03
C ARG A 111 -2.87 18.81 21.48
N ASN A 112 -1.97 19.79 21.60
CA ASN A 112 -2.18 21.17 21.14
C ASN A 112 -1.56 21.45 19.77
N SER A 113 -1.20 20.41 19.01
CA SER A 113 -0.62 20.60 17.69
C SER A 113 -1.67 21.08 16.70
N ILE A 114 -1.33 22.12 15.94
CA ILE A 114 -2.12 22.62 14.79
C ILE A 114 -2.35 21.51 13.74
N ARG A 115 -1.51 20.45 13.76
CA ARG A 115 -1.58 19.33 12.83
C ARG A 115 -2.31 18.13 13.44
N LYS A 116 -3.49 18.33 14.01
CA LYS A 116 -4.26 17.25 14.67
C LYS A 116 -4.56 16.08 13.72
N ASP A 117 -4.96 16.38 12.49
CA ASP A 117 -5.49 15.40 11.54
C ASP A 117 -4.44 14.82 10.57
N ARG A 118 -3.15 15.01 10.85
CA ARG A 118 -2.12 14.44 9.99
C ARG A 118 -1.94 12.95 10.22
N TYR A 119 -1.82 12.19 9.16
CA TYR A 119 -1.38 10.81 9.23
C TYR A 119 0.04 10.69 9.80
N CYS A 120 0.32 9.59 10.51
CA CYS A 120 1.70 9.28 10.87
C CYS A 120 2.56 9.09 9.61
N PRO A 121 3.88 9.39 9.66
CA PRO A 121 4.74 9.35 8.46
C PRO A 121 4.74 8.01 7.73
N THR A 122 4.61 6.89 8.45
CA THR A 122 4.55 5.56 7.84
C THR A 122 3.25 5.38 7.05
N LEU A 123 2.11 5.74 7.63
CA LEU A 123 0.81 5.65 6.97
C LEU A 123 0.74 6.60 5.76
N ALA A 124 1.19 7.85 5.95
CA ALA A 124 1.25 8.81 4.85
C ALA A 124 2.11 8.30 3.68
N SER A 125 3.27 7.70 3.96
CA SER A 125 4.14 7.13 2.91
C SER A 125 3.47 5.99 2.16
N LYS A 126 2.78 5.10 2.86
CA LYS A 126 2.02 4.01 2.24
C LYS A 126 0.88 4.55 1.38
N TYR A 127 0.06 5.43 1.93
CA TYR A 127 -1.04 6.07 1.22
C TYR A 127 -0.58 6.71 -0.10
N TYR A 128 0.45 7.57 -0.02
CA TYR A 128 1.00 8.20 -1.22
C TYR A 128 1.64 7.21 -2.19
N GLY A 129 2.15 6.07 -1.71
CA GLY A 129 2.61 4.98 -2.56
C GLY A 129 1.50 4.41 -3.45
N HIS A 130 0.34 4.12 -2.85
CA HIS A 130 -0.83 3.64 -3.59
C HIS A 130 -1.34 4.69 -4.60
N VAL A 131 -1.53 5.93 -4.13
CA VAL A 131 -2.00 7.04 -4.99
C VAL A 131 -1.07 7.24 -6.18
N ARG A 132 0.24 7.22 -5.94
CA ARG A 132 1.24 7.41 -7.01
C ARG A 132 1.15 6.33 -8.10
N GLU A 133 0.90 5.08 -7.72
CA GLU A 133 0.75 4.00 -8.70
C GLU A 133 -0.55 4.13 -9.50
N ILE A 134 -1.64 4.49 -8.85
CA ILE A 134 -2.90 4.79 -9.52
C ILE A 134 -2.74 5.95 -10.52
N GLU A 135 -2.10 7.03 -10.09
CA GLU A 135 -1.83 8.18 -10.97
C GLU A 135 -0.91 7.83 -12.14
N PHE A 136 0.08 6.96 -11.90
CA PHE A 136 0.95 6.46 -12.95
C PHE A 136 0.15 5.69 -14.01
N CYS A 137 -0.71 4.76 -13.61
CA CYS A 137 -1.57 4.03 -14.53
C CYS A 137 -2.50 4.97 -15.31
N LYS A 138 -3.12 5.94 -14.65
CA LYS A 138 -3.98 6.96 -15.28
C LYS A 138 -3.22 7.86 -16.27
N LYS A 139 -1.92 8.03 -16.06
CA LYS A 139 -1.08 8.83 -16.97
C LYS A 139 -0.72 8.10 -18.25
N ILE A 140 -0.60 6.77 -18.20
CA ILE A 140 -0.17 5.96 -19.37
C ILE A 140 -1.34 5.33 -20.13
N LEU A 141 -2.48 5.09 -19.46
CA LEU A 141 -3.66 4.43 -20.02
C LEU A 141 -4.92 5.27 -19.80
N PRO A 142 -5.87 5.26 -20.76
CA PRO A 142 -7.16 5.95 -20.64
C PRO A 142 -8.11 5.14 -19.74
N ILE A 143 -7.88 5.19 -18.44
CA ILE A 143 -8.64 4.46 -17.43
C ILE A 143 -9.98 5.17 -17.23
N LYS A 144 -11.08 4.43 -17.37
CA LYS A 144 -12.44 4.89 -17.12
C LYS A 144 -12.81 4.71 -15.66
N ASP A 145 -12.66 3.49 -15.14
CA ASP A 145 -13.07 3.11 -13.80
C ASP A 145 -11.89 2.58 -12.98
N THR A 146 -11.92 2.80 -11.67
CA THR A 146 -10.90 2.31 -10.74
C THR A 146 -11.58 1.52 -9.62
N ILE A 147 -11.26 0.25 -9.51
CA ILE A 147 -11.76 -0.67 -8.48
C ILE A 147 -10.66 -0.88 -7.45
N LEU A 148 -10.95 -0.60 -6.19
CA LEU A 148 -10.02 -0.82 -5.08
C LEU A 148 -10.50 -2.02 -4.28
N GLU A 149 -9.62 -2.99 -4.08
CA GLU A 149 -9.85 -4.05 -3.12
C GLU A 149 -9.56 -3.51 -1.71
N THR A 150 -10.60 -3.41 -0.89
CA THR A 150 -10.46 -3.01 0.52
C THR A 150 -10.80 -4.20 1.39
N GLY A 151 -9.77 -4.95 1.80
CA GLY A 151 -9.93 -6.07 2.72
C GLY A 151 -10.28 -5.56 4.13
N LYS A 152 -11.53 -5.70 4.53
CA LYS A 152 -11.97 -5.58 5.91
C LYS A 152 -12.26 -6.98 6.43
N PHE A 153 -11.22 -7.72 6.81
CA PHE A 153 -11.39 -9.03 7.43
C PHE A 153 -11.35 -8.89 8.94
N ASP A 154 -12.48 -9.07 9.58
CA ASP A 154 -12.57 -9.26 11.02
C ASP A 154 -12.70 -10.76 11.29
N THR A 155 -11.55 -11.43 11.44
CA THR A 155 -11.50 -12.86 11.67
C THR A 155 -12.24 -13.27 12.95
N GLN A 156 -12.17 -12.45 14.00
CA GLN A 156 -12.88 -12.74 15.25
C GLN A 156 -14.40 -12.63 15.08
N LEU A 157 -14.86 -11.64 14.31
CA LEU A 157 -16.28 -11.50 14.02
C LEU A 157 -16.79 -12.64 13.13
N MET A 158 -15.98 -13.12 12.19
CA MET A 158 -16.32 -14.28 11.34
C MET A 158 -16.45 -15.58 12.17
N GLU A 159 -15.57 -15.79 13.14
CA GLU A 159 -15.63 -16.94 14.05
C GLU A 159 -16.72 -16.79 15.11
N LYS A 160 -16.98 -15.58 15.57
CA LYS A 160 -17.88 -15.24 16.69
C LYS A 160 -18.84 -14.11 16.31
N PRO A 161 -19.90 -14.36 15.54
CA PRO A 161 -20.82 -13.32 15.05
C PRO A 161 -21.46 -12.47 16.15
N TRP A 162 -21.59 -13.00 17.36
CA TRP A 162 -22.11 -12.28 18.52
C TRP A 162 -21.26 -11.06 18.93
N LEU A 163 -19.99 -10.96 18.48
CA LEU A 163 -19.14 -9.80 18.70
C LEU A 163 -19.67 -8.51 18.07
N GLN A 164 -20.55 -8.61 17.09
CA GLN A 164 -21.19 -7.45 16.47
C GLN A 164 -21.99 -6.65 17.50
N GLU A 165 -22.69 -7.32 18.39
CA GLU A 165 -23.51 -6.72 19.45
C GLU A 165 -22.70 -6.46 20.72
N HIS A 166 -21.68 -7.26 20.98
CA HIS A 166 -20.89 -7.26 22.21
C HIS A 166 -19.41 -7.00 21.97
N ARG A 167 -19.06 -5.75 21.63
CA ARG A 167 -17.67 -5.35 21.29
C ARG A 167 -16.65 -5.62 22.40
N TRP A 168 -17.04 -5.71 23.66
CA TRP A 168 -16.16 -6.10 24.76
C TRP A 168 -15.56 -7.51 24.58
N GLY A 169 -16.21 -8.35 23.82
CA GLY A 169 -15.73 -9.70 23.52
C GLY A 169 -14.44 -9.75 22.70
N TYR A 170 -14.08 -8.68 21.97
CA TYR A 170 -12.78 -8.58 21.30
C TYR A 170 -11.59 -8.60 22.26
N GLN A 171 -11.77 -8.21 23.51
CA GLN A 171 -10.74 -8.29 24.53
C GLN A 171 -10.54 -9.70 25.08
N LYS A 172 -11.49 -10.61 24.83
CA LYS A 172 -11.45 -12.01 25.25
C LYS A 172 -10.99 -12.90 24.10
N GLY A 173 -9.73 -12.75 23.69
CA GLY A 173 -9.08 -13.59 22.68
C GLY A 173 -8.86 -15.03 23.17
N VAL A 174 -8.26 -15.86 22.34
CA VAL A 174 -8.02 -17.30 22.61
C VAL A 174 -7.20 -17.52 23.89
N ASN A 175 -6.31 -16.59 24.21
CA ASN A 175 -5.46 -16.65 25.41
C ASN A 175 -6.10 -16.02 26.65
N TYR A 176 -7.37 -15.60 26.57
CA TYR A 176 -8.04 -14.97 27.70
C TYR A 176 -8.28 -15.99 28.83
N GLY A 177 -7.88 -15.63 30.05
CA GLY A 177 -7.99 -16.50 31.23
C GLY A 177 -6.75 -17.34 31.51
N TYR A 178 -5.75 -17.30 30.62
CA TYR A 178 -4.45 -17.94 30.82
C TYR A 178 -3.39 -16.91 31.17
N ALA A 179 -2.43 -17.27 32.02
CA ALA A 179 -1.35 -16.36 32.43
C ALA A 179 -0.43 -15.98 31.25
N ASN A 180 -0.24 -16.89 30.29
CA ASN A 180 0.56 -16.66 29.09
C ASN A 180 0.21 -17.64 27.96
N ALA A 181 0.76 -17.40 26.77
CA ALA A 181 0.52 -18.22 25.59
C ALA A 181 1.04 -19.68 25.74
N ARG A 182 2.08 -19.90 26.56
CA ARG A 182 2.60 -21.24 26.85
C ARG A 182 1.59 -22.07 27.64
N GLU A 183 1.02 -21.49 28.70
CA GLU A 183 0.00 -22.12 29.49
C GLU A 183 -1.24 -22.48 28.64
N HIS A 184 -1.72 -21.54 27.84
CA HIS A 184 -2.80 -21.81 26.88
C HIS A 184 -2.48 -23.01 25.97
N ALA A 185 -1.28 -23.06 25.38
CA ALA A 185 -0.88 -24.15 24.50
C ALA A 185 -0.83 -25.50 25.23
N LEU A 186 -0.29 -25.51 26.44
CA LEU A 186 -0.22 -26.73 27.27
C LEU A 186 -1.63 -27.26 27.61
N VAL A 187 -2.53 -26.39 28.03
CA VAL A 187 -3.92 -26.77 28.34
C VAL A 187 -4.65 -27.24 27.09
N ARG A 188 -4.52 -26.51 25.97
CA ARG A 188 -5.14 -26.88 24.68
C ARG A 188 -4.72 -28.29 24.24
N ASP A 189 -3.44 -28.60 24.37
CA ASP A 189 -2.85 -29.85 23.92
C ASP A 189 -2.83 -30.93 25.03
N LYS A 190 -3.59 -30.69 26.12
CA LYS A 190 -3.71 -31.61 27.26
C LYS A 190 -2.33 -32.06 27.82
N TYR A 191 -1.39 -31.11 27.89
CA TYR A 191 -0.02 -31.36 28.31
C TYR A 191 0.68 -32.49 27.52
N THR A 192 0.33 -32.65 26.24
CA THR A 192 0.89 -33.69 25.37
C THR A 192 1.64 -33.04 24.19
N CYS A 193 2.86 -33.48 23.95
CA CYS A 193 3.62 -33.00 22.79
C CYS A 193 2.98 -33.49 21.49
N GLN A 194 2.62 -32.57 20.63
CA GLN A 194 1.99 -32.89 19.34
C GLN A 194 2.96 -33.55 18.33
N CYS A 195 4.28 -33.43 18.57
CA CYS A 195 5.31 -34.02 17.71
C CYS A 195 5.64 -35.48 18.08
N CYS A 196 5.77 -35.78 19.37
CA CYS A 196 6.25 -37.11 19.82
C CYS A 196 5.27 -37.84 20.74
N GLY A 197 4.11 -37.27 21.06
CA GLY A 197 3.09 -37.88 21.91
C GLY A 197 3.43 -38.01 23.37
N LYS A 198 4.62 -37.55 23.81
CA LYS A 198 5.01 -37.63 25.22
C LYS A 198 4.26 -36.58 26.05
N ARG A 199 3.82 -37.00 27.24
CA ARG A 199 3.22 -36.10 28.21
C ARG A 199 4.29 -35.17 28.81
N ILE A 200 4.00 -33.86 28.79
CA ILE A 200 4.83 -32.83 29.39
C ILE A 200 4.49 -32.80 30.90
N VAL A 201 5.41 -33.21 31.72
CA VAL A 201 5.32 -33.10 33.18
C VAL A 201 6.13 -31.87 33.56
N GLU A 202 5.59 -31.02 34.42
CA GLU A 202 6.32 -29.87 34.98
C GLU A 202 7.55 -30.28 35.77
#